data_98ac655593231ae15b9c392ba64e9de5
#
_entry.id   98ac655593231ae15b9c392ba64e9de5
#
_cell.length_a   1.000
_cell.length_b   1.000
_cell.length_c   1.000
_cell.angle_alpha   90.00
_cell.angle_beta   90.00
_cell.angle_gamma   90.00
#
_symmetry.space_group_name_H-M   'P 1'
#
loop_
_entity.id
_entity.type
_entity.pdbx_description
1 polymer ?
#
loop_
_entity_poly.entity_id
_entity_poly.type
_entity_poly.pdbx_seq_one_letter_code
_entity_poly.pdbx_strand_id
1 'polypeptide(L)'
;RKSATNSVLWHMGDEIPCIPNKKEGGFCFGGKIAPIFFNTLEDSGAFPIEMDVTNMEMGQEIILEPFNGKVFDANSNELITTFELKTDVILDEVRANGRIPLIIGRQLTDKTRVALDLEPTDIFRRPDSKDTSKKGYTLAQKMVGKACGIDGVRPGTYCEPRMTTVGSQDTTGPMTRDELKELACLGFSADLVMQSFCHTAAYPKPVDIETQHNLPDFIMNRGGVSLRPGDGIIHSWMNRMLLPDTVGTGGDSHTRFPIGISFPAGSGLVAFAATLGVMPLDMPESVLVRFKGEMQPGITLRDLVNAIPYAAIQKGLLTVEKEGKKNIFSGKCLEIEGLPDMKVEQAFELSDASAERSASGCTVRLSKEPIIEYLNSNIVM
;
A
#
# COMPACT_ATOMS: atom_id res chain seq x y z
N ARG A 1 -2.29 -11.62 -4.34
CA ARG A 1 -2.77 -10.39 -5.03
C ARG A 1 -1.69 -9.81 -5.94
N LYS A 2 -0.48 -9.55 -5.44
CA LYS A 2 0.65 -9.07 -6.26
C LYS A 2 1.04 -10.02 -7.38
N SER A 3 1.19 -11.32 -7.08
CA SER A 3 1.48 -12.32 -8.11
C SER A 3 0.41 -12.34 -9.20
N ALA A 4 -0.87 -12.15 -8.83
CA ALA A 4 -1.95 -12.06 -9.79
C ALA A 4 -1.83 -10.79 -10.66
N THR A 5 -1.48 -9.63 -10.07
CA THR A 5 -1.25 -8.39 -10.82
C THR A 5 -0.10 -8.54 -11.79
N ASN A 6 1.02 -9.08 -11.34
CA ASN A 6 2.18 -9.30 -12.20
C ASN A 6 1.87 -10.27 -13.36
N SER A 7 1.05 -11.31 -13.10
CA SER A 7 0.60 -12.20 -14.17
C SER A 7 -0.29 -11.48 -15.19
N VAL A 8 -1.20 -10.63 -14.73
CA VAL A 8 -2.05 -9.81 -15.63
C VAL A 8 -1.18 -8.86 -16.46
N LEU A 9 -0.29 -8.11 -15.82
CA LEU A 9 0.64 -7.20 -16.51
C LEU A 9 1.52 -7.93 -17.52
N TRP A 10 2.01 -9.12 -17.19
CA TRP A 10 2.81 -9.94 -18.09
C TRP A 10 2.07 -10.31 -19.38
N HIS A 11 0.75 -10.50 -19.30
CA HIS A 11 -0.06 -10.88 -20.47
C HIS A 11 -0.64 -9.69 -21.23
N MET A 12 -0.86 -8.56 -20.59
CA MET A 12 -1.49 -7.41 -21.23
C MET A 12 -0.53 -6.25 -21.55
N GLY A 13 0.60 -6.16 -20.82
CA GLY A 13 1.53 -5.04 -20.96
C GLY A 13 2.57 -5.25 -22.07
N ASP A 14 3.15 -4.16 -22.52
CA ASP A 14 4.23 -4.11 -23.49
C ASP A 14 5.60 -4.34 -22.85
N GLU A 15 6.58 -4.76 -23.65
CA GLU A 15 7.96 -4.95 -23.20
C GLU A 15 8.67 -3.61 -23.03
N ILE A 16 9.36 -3.44 -21.89
CA ILE A 16 10.18 -2.26 -21.67
C ILE A 16 11.56 -2.50 -22.30
N PRO A 17 12.01 -1.65 -23.22
CA PRO A 17 13.31 -1.82 -23.83
C PRO A 17 14.44 -1.90 -22.80
N CYS A 18 15.31 -2.89 -22.94
CA CYS A 18 16.47 -3.12 -22.09
C CYS A 18 16.18 -3.53 -20.63
N ILE A 19 14.92 -3.74 -20.27
CA ILE A 19 14.53 -4.20 -18.91
C ILE A 19 13.82 -5.55 -19.04
N PRO A 20 14.53 -6.67 -18.87
CA PRO A 20 13.92 -8.00 -18.95
C PRO A 20 12.99 -8.26 -17.76
N ASN A 21 11.97 -9.06 -17.99
CA ASN A 21 11.03 -9.51 -16.98
C ASN A 21 10.15 -8.40 -16.35
N LYS A 22 10.00 -7.28 -17.05
CA LYS A 22 9.06 -6.21 -16.68
C LYS A 22 8.21 -5.84 -17.89
N LYS A 23 6.95 -5.55 -17.62
CA LYS A 23 5.97 -5.09 -18.60
C LYS A 23 5.32 -3.81 -18.09
N GLU A 24 4.92 -2.96 -19.01
CA GLU A 24 4.22 -1.70 -18.71
C GLU A 24 2.96 -1.53 -19.54
N GLY A 25 2.05 -0.64 -19.07
CA GLY A 25 0.83 -0.29 -19.78
C GLY A 25 -0.29 -1.33 -19.69
N GLY A 26 -1.26 -1.19 -20.57
CA GLY A 26 -2.46 -2.02 -20.63
C GLY A 26 -3.65 -1.49 -19.83
N PHE A 27 -4.80 -2.16 -19.97
CA PHE A 27 -6.06 -1.77 -19.34
C PHE A 27 -6.56 -2.89 -18.44
N CYS A 28 -7.11 -2.52 -17.27
CA CYS A 28 -7.72 -3.49 -16.37
C CYS A 28 -9.06 -2.94 -15.87
N PHE A 29 -10.15 -3.65 -16.21
CA PHE A 29 -11.50 -3.27 -15.83
C PHE A 29 -12.05 -4.22 -14.77
N GLY A 30 -12.80 -3.68 -13.81
CA GLY A 30 -13.45 -4.50 -12.79
C GLY A 30 -14.43 -3.73 -11.94
N GLY A 31 -15.42 -4.42 -11.37
CA GLY A 31 -16.40 -3.80 -10.47
C GLY A 31 -15.76 -3.22 -9.21
N LYS A 32 -14.81 -3.96 -8.62
CA LYS A 32 -13.93 -3.52 -7.54
C LYS A 32 -12.55 -4.14 -7.68
N ILE A 33 -11.53 -3.32 -7.71
CA ILE A 33 -10.13 -3.73 -7.79
C ILE A 33 -9.50 -3.59 -6.39
N ALA A 34 -8.87 -4.66 -5.91
CA ALA A 34 -8.22 -4.62 -4.60
C ALA A 34 -7.11 -3.55 -4.56
N PRO A 35 -6.96 -2.76 -3.49
CA PRO A 35 -6.03 -1.62 -3.45
C PRO A 35 -4.60 -1.94 -3.90
N ILE A 36 -4.02 -3.04 -3.39
CA ILE A 36 -2.66 -3.44 -3.81
C ILE A 36 -2.62 -3.81 -5.31
N PHE A 37 -3.68 -4.40 -5.85
CA PHE A 37 -3.77 -4.72 -7.27
C PHE A 37 -3.86 -3.43 -8.09
N PHE A 38 -4.72 -2.51 -7.69
CA PHE A 38 -4.90 -1.20 -8.31
C PHE A 38 -3.58 -0.42 -8.33
N ASN A 39 -2.96 -0.24 -7.17
CA ASN A 39 -1.71 0.51 -7.04
C ASN A 39 -0.54 -0.11 -7.83
N THR A 40 -0.47 -1.44 -7.92
CA THR A 40 0.57 -2.09 -8.73
C THR A 40 0.36 -1.86 -10.23
N LEU A 41 -0.90 -1.74 -10.68
CA LEU A 41 -1.21 -1.35 -12.06
C LEU A 41 -0.78 0.10 -12.32
N GLU A 42 -1.11 1.03 -11.44
CA GLU A 42 -0.66 2.44 -11.53
C GLU A 42 0.87 2.55 -11.59
N ASP A 43 1.59 1.78 -10.75
CA ASP A 43 3.05 1.78 -10.72
C ASP A 43 3.67 1.34 -12.06
N SER A 44 2.99 0.49 -12.81
CA SER A 44 3.43 -0.03 -14.11
C SER A 44 2.84 0.70 -15.31
N GLY A 45 2.21 1.85 -15.11
CA GLY A 45 1.61 2.64 -16.18
C GLY A 45 0.38 2.02 -16.84
N ALA A 46 -0.17 0.95 -16.25
CA ALA A 46 -1.44 0.40 -16.69
C ALA A 46 -2.60 1.28 -16.21
N PHE A 47 -3.74 1.15 -16.87
CA PHE A 47 -4.93 1.94 -16.58
C PHE A 47 -6.01 1.09 -15.89
N PRO A 48 -6.03 1.00 -14.55
CA PRO A 48 -7.10 0.34 -13.82
C PRO A 48 -8.34 1.22 -13.75
N ILE A 49 -9.50 0.68 -14.13
CA ILE A 49 -10.79 1.36 -14.08
C ILE A 49 -11.80 0.51 -13.31
N GLU A 50 -12.38 1.06 -12.25
CA GLU A 50 -13.50 0.44 -11.55
C GLU A 50 -14.81 0.85 -12.23
N MET A 51 -15.50 -0.11 -12.83
CA MET A 51 -16.77 0.07 -13.53
C MET A 51 -17.60 -1.21 -13.54
N ASP A 52 -18.88 -1.11 -13.90
CA ASP A 52 -19.71 -2.28 -14.14
C ASP A 52 -19.26 -2.98 -15.43
N VAL A 53 -18.86 -4.24 -15.32
CA VAL A 53 -18.39 -5.09 -16.43
C VAL A 53 -19.36 -6.23 -16.73
N THR A 54 -20.55 -6.25 -16.13
CA THR A 54 -21.51 -7.36 -16.26
C THR A 54 -22.05 -7.52 -17.68
N ASN A 55 -22.09 -6.44 -18.45
CA ASN A 55 -22.56 -6.42 -19.84
C ASN A 55 -21.43 -6.51 -20.88
N MET A 56 -20.22 -6.89 -20.47
CA MET A 56 -19.07 -7.05 -21.34
C MET A 56 -18.82 -8.52 -21.64
N GLU A 57 -18.47 -8.83 -22.87
CA GLU A 57 -18.18 -10.19 -23.33
C GLU A 57 -16.71 -10.37 -23.72
N MET A 58 -16.25 -11.62 -23.63
CA MET A 58 -14.88 -11.96 -24.07
C MET A 58 -14.73 -11.79 -25.57
N GLY A 59 -13.68 -11.06 -25.97
CA GLY A 59 -13.42 -10.78 -27.39
C GLY A 59 -14.22 -9.61 -27.96
N GLN A 60 -15.04 -8.93 -27.14
CA GLN A 60 -15.75 -7.74 -27.55
C GLN A 60 -14.78 -6.58 -27.79
N GLU A 61 -14.91 -5.90 -28.93
CA GLU A 61 -14.18 -4.67 -29.22
C GLU A 61 -14.94 -3.48 -28.63
N ILE A 62 -14.21 -2.61 -27.90
CA ILE A 62 -14.79 -1.48 -27.20
C ILE A 62 -14.07 -0.17 -27.54
N ILE A 63 -14.81 0.94 -27.47
CA ILE A 63 -14.25 2.29 -27.50
C ILE A 63 -14.30 2.86 -26.08
N LEU A 64 -13.13 3.20 -25.54
CA LEU A 64 -12.96 3.81 -24.22
C LEU A 64 -12.76 5.31 -24.36
N GLU A 65 -13.60 6.11 -23.71
CA GLU A 65 -13.45 7.55 -23.59
C GLU A 65 -13.06 7.92 -22.14
N PRO A 66 -11.75 7.91 -21.79
CA PRO A 66 -11.31 8.05 -20.42
C PRO A 66 -11.66 9.41 -19.78
N PHE A 67 -11.67 10.49 -20.58
CA PHE A 67 -12.02 11.83 -20.10
C PHE A 67 -13.51 12.04 -19.88
N ASN A 68 -14.34 11.26 -20.57
CA ASN A 68 -15.80 11.35 -20.47
C ASN A 68 -16.39 10.24 -19.58
N GLY A 69 -15.56 9.29 -19.14
CA GLY A 69 -16.00 8.18 -18.31
C GLY A 69 -17.00 7.25 -19.01
N LYS A 70 -16.83 6.97 -20.30
CA LYS A 70 -17.76 6.20 -21.10
C LYS A 70 -17.07 5.05 -21.84
N VAL A 71 -17.82 3.95 -22.01
CA VAL A 71 -17.40 2.79 -22.77
C VAL A 71 -18.51 2.43 -23.75
N PHE A 72 -18.16 2.30 -25.03
CA PHE A 72 -19.08 1.96 -26.11
C PHE A 72 -18.67 0.66 -26.76
N ASP A 73 -19.62 -0.07 -27.33
CA ASP A 73 -19.36 -1.15 -28.27
C ASP A 73 -18.79 -0.57 -29.57
N ALA A 74 -17.67 -1.11 -30.04
CA ALA A 74 -16.99 -0.56 -31.22
C ALA A 74 -17.76 -0.82 -32.53
N ASN A 75 -18.63 -1.84 -32.58
CA ASN A 75 -19.39 -2.21 -33.77
C ASN A 75 -20.73 -1.50 -33.85
N SER A 76 -21.47 -1.43 -32.74
CA SER A 76 -22.81 -0.80 -32.69
C SER A 76 -22.79 0.67 -32.30
N ASN A 77 -21.70 1.13 -31.69
CA ASN A 77 -21.57 2.44 -31.07
C ASN A 77 -22.58 2.70 -29.93
N GLU A 78 -23.12 1.63 -29.35
CA GLU A 78 -24.02 1.70 -28.20
C GLU A 78 -23.22 1.84 -26.90
N LEU A 79 -23.76 2.62 -25.95
CA LEU A 79 -23.16 2.81 -24.63
C LEU A 79 -23.29 1.51 -23.81
N ILE A 80 -22.17 0.90 -23.44
CA ILE A 80 -22.12 -0.31 -22.60
C ILE A 80 -22.21 0.09 -21.13
N THR A 81 -21.35 1.00 -20.68
CA THR A 81 -21.23 1.40 -19.27
C THR A 81 -20.60 2.78 -19.13
N THR A 82 -20.72 3.34 -17.93
CA THR A 82 -20.02 4.57 -17.54
C THR A 82 -19.18 4.33 -16.30
N PHE A 83 -18.17 5.15 -16.09
CA PHE A 83 -17.30 5.10 -14.92
C PHE A 83 -16.88 6.51 -14.46
N GLU A 84 -16.41 6.57 -13.22
CA GLU A 84 -15.78 7.77 -12.67
C GLU A 84 -14.37 7.37 -12.19
N LEU A 85 -13.36 8.12 -12.61
CA LEU A 85 -11.99 7.89 -12.17
C LEU A 85 -11.88 8.25 -10.68
N LYS A 86 -11.13 7.46 -9.92
CA LYS A 86 -10.84 7.78 -8.50
C LYS A 86 -10.14 9.12 -8.37
N THR A 87 -9.26 9.41 -9.31
CA THR A 87 -8.56 10.68 -9.45
C THR A 87 -8.16 10.87 -10.92
N ASP A 88 -8.19 12.12 -11.39
CA ASP A 88 -7.73 12.43 -12.75
C ASP A 88 -6.20 12.34 -12.88
N VAL A 89 -5.47 12.25 -11.77
CA VAL A 89 -4.00 12.07 -11.77
C VAL A 89 -3.59 10.80 -12.48
N ILE A 90 -4.42 9.76 -12.46
CA ILE A 90 -4.16 8.49 -13.17
C ILE A 90 -3.93 8.67 -14.67
N LEU A 91 -4.53 9.69 -15.28
CA LEU A 91 -4.32 10.02 -16.70
C LEU A 91 -2.87 10.49 -16.96
N ASP A 92 -2.28 11.19 -16.00
CA ASP A 92 -0.89 11.62 -16.08
C ASP A 92 0.06 10.46 -15.71
N GLU A 93 -0.34 9.54 -14.83
CA GLU A 93 0.40 8.32 -14.50
C GLU A 93 0.55 7.42 -15.74
N VAL A 94 -0.54 7.20 -16.47
CA VAL A 94 -0.52 6.43 -17.74
C VAL A 94 0.39 7.12 -18.77
N ARG A 95 0.30 8.44 -18.92
CA ARG A 95 1.14 9.22 -19.85
C ARG A 95 2.63 9.19 -19.49
N ALA A 96 2.95 9.05 -18.22
CA ALA A 96 4.32 8.97 -17.70
C ALA A 96 4.87 7.55 -17.65
N ASN A 97 4.10 6.53 -18.08
CA ASN A 97 4.42 5.10 -17.93
C ASN A 97 4.59 4.68 -16.46
N GLY A 98 3.77 5.25 -15.58
CA GLY A 98 3.67 4.87 -14.19
C GLY A 98 3.72 6.02 -13.21
N ARG A 99 3.27 5.74 -12.00
CA ARG A 99 3.17 6.71 -10.91
C ARG A 99 4.55 7.25 -10.49
N ILE A 100 5.57 6.40 -10.42
CA ILE A 100 6.91 6.79 -9.98
C ILE A 100 7.56 7.77 -10.97
N PRO A 101 7.61 7.50 -12.29
CA PRO A 101 8.09 8.46 -13.28
C PRO A 101 7.34 9.79 -13.22
N LEU A 102 6.01 9.79 -13.03
CA LEU A 102 5.22 11.01 -12.88
C LEU A 102 5.67 11.83 -11.66
N ILE A 103 5.83 11.18 -10.49
CA ILE A 103 6.24 11.86 -9.27
C ILE A 103 7.63 12.48 -9.42
N ILE A 104 8.58 11.73 -9.95
CA ILE A 104 9.95 12.21 -10.20
C ILE A 104 9.92 13.41 -11.16
N GLY A 105 9.23 13.28 -12.29
CA GLY A 105 9.13 14.33 -13.30
C GLY A 105 8.48 15.60 -12.76
N ARG A 106 7.38 15.45 -11.99
CA ARG A 106 6.69 16.55 -11.33
C ARG A 106 7.57 17.26 -10.31
N GLN A 107 8.23 16.52 -9.41
CA GLN A 107 9.13 17.10 -8.42
C GLN A 107 10.33 17.82 -9.04
N LEU A 108 10.95 17.23 -10.06
CA LEU A 108 12.05 17.87 -10.78
C LEU A 108 11.60 19.15 -11.48
N THR A 109 10.43 19.14 -12.09
CA THR A 109 9.84 20.33 -12.73
C THR A 109 9.58 21.44 -11.69
N ASP A 110 8.93 21.11 -10.58
CA ASP A 110 8.62 22.07 -9.52
C ASP A 110 9.92 22.68 -8.95
N LYS A 111 10.92 21.84 -8.59
CA LYS A 111 12.21 22.31 -8.07
C LYS A 111 12.98 23.18 -9.07
N THR A 112 12.96 22.81 -10.34
CA THR A 112 13.62 23.58 -11.41
C THR A 112 12.96 24.93 -11.60
N ARG A 113 11.62 24.99 -11.61
CA ARG A 113 10.88 26.24 -11.73
C ARG A 113 11.16 27.19 -10.57
N VAL A 114 11.19 26.67 -9.33
CA VAL A 114 11.57 27.44 -8.15
C VAL A 114 13.02 27.96 -8.26
N ALA A 115 13.95 27.11 -8.68
CA ALA A 115 15.35 27.52 -8.85
C ALA A 115 15.57 28.56 -9.95
N LEU A 116 14.69 28.61 -10.94
CA LEU A 116 14.73 29.58 -12.04
C LEU A 116 13.80 30.79 -11.84
N ASP A 117 13.19 30.91 -10.66
CA ASP A 117 12.23 31.96 -10.33
C ASP A 117 11.03 32.04 -11.31
N LEU A 118 10.56 30.88 -11.73
CA LEU A 118 9.40 30.72 -12.63
C LEU A 118 8.14 30.39 -11.83
N GLU A 119 7.01 30.88 -12.31
CA GLU A 119 5.69 30.56 -11.73
C GLU A 119 5.42 29.04 -11.72
N PRO A 120 4.64 28.53 -10.74
CA PRO A 120 4.18 27.15 -10.73
C PRO A 120 3.49 26.78 -12.05
N THR A 121 3.50 25.48 -12.39
CA THR A 121 2.85 24.97 -13.61
C THR A 121 1.63 24.11 -13.28
N ASP A 122 0.63 24.17 -14.15
CA ASP A 122 -0.59 23.36 -14.14
C ASP A 122 -0.55 22.18 -15.11
N ILE A 123 0.61 21.95 -15.74
CA ILE A 123 0.78 20.87 -16.74
C ILE A 123 0.53 19.47 -16.14
N PHE A 124 0.73 19.33 -14.84
CA PHE A 124 0.45 18.08 -14.10
C PHE A 124 -0.83 18.22 -13.30
N ARG A 125 -1.71 17.24 -13.42
CA ARG A 125 -2.85 17.11 -12.52
C ARG A 125 -2.38 16.86 -11.11
N ARG A 126 -3.05 17.49 -10.15
CA ARG A 126 -2.79 17.33 -8.73
C ARG A 126 -4.09 16.95 -8.04
N PRO A 127 -4.07 16.06 -7.03
CA PRO A 127 -5.27 15.79 -6.26
C PRO A 127 -5.76 17.05 -5.56
N ASP A 128 -7.03 17.33 -5.71
CA ASP A 128 -7.67 18.41 -4.96
C ASP A 128 -7.91 17.95 -3.52
N SER A 129 -7.48 18.74 -2.55
CA SER A 129 -7.87 18.55 -1.16
C SER A 129 -9.34 18.97 -1.00
N LYS A 130 -10.24 17.99 -1.05
CA LYS A 130 -11.70 18.23 -0.98
C LYS A 130 -12.22 18.45 0.46
N ASP A 131 -11.43 18.12 1.49
CA ASP A 131 -11.88 18.20 2.88
C ASP A 131 -11.43 19.49 3.58
N THR A 132 -12.34 20.43 3.66
CA THR A 132 -12.18 21.70 4.43
C THR A 132 -12.71 21.58 5.87
N SER A 133 -12.93 20.38 6.37
CA SER A 133 -13.49 20.12 7.70
C SER A 133 -12.64 20.72 8.82
N LYS A 134 -13.28 21.44 9.73
CA LYS A 134 -12.69 21.95 10.99
C LYS A 134 -12.69 20.92 12.12
N LYS A 135 -13.15 19.69 11.88
CA LYS A 135 -13.12 18.59 12.87
C LYS A 135 -11.68 18.21 13.20
N GLY A 136 -11.46 17.68 14.39
CA GLY A 136 -10.17 17.12 14.79
C GLY A 136 -9.73 15.99 13.85
N TYR A 137 -8.43 15.74 13.79
CA TYR A 137 -7.87 14.64 13.02
C TYR A 137 -8.02 13.30 13.76
N THR A 138 -8.20 12.22 13.03
CA THR A 138 -8.13 10.86 13.56
C THR A 138 -6.70 10.45 13.90
N LEU A 139 -6.50 9.32 14.55
CA LEU A 139 -5.16 8.85 14.91
C LEU A 139 -4.30 8.60 13.67
N ALA A 140 -4.82 7.90 12.67
CA ALA A 140 -4.13 7.67 11.40
C ALA A 140 -3.77 8.97 10.67
N GLN A 141 -4.71 9.93 10.63
CA GLN A 141 -4.49 11.24 10.00
C GLN A 141 -3.38 12.04 10.71
N LYS A 142 -3.29 11.95 12.03
CA LYS A 142 -2.23 12.59 12.83
C LYS A 142 -0.86 11.94 12.60
N MET A 143 -0.81 10.60 12.57
CA MET A 143 0.45 9.87 12.30
C MET A 143 1.01 10.22 10.93
N VAL A 144 0.17 10.18 9.90
CA VAL A 144 0.57 10.57 8.54
C VAL A 144 0.95 12.05 8.48
N GLY A 145 0.17 12.93 9.13
CA GLY A 145 0.49 14.36 9.24
C GLY A 145 1.85 14.60 9.87
N LYS A 146 2.13 13.96 11.02
CA LYS A 146 3.44 14.04 11.70
C LYS A 146 4.57 13.61 10.76
N ALA A 147 4.37 12.54 9.98
CA ALA A 147 5.35 12.07 9.00
C ALA A 147 5.52 13.03 7.80
N CYS A 148 4.55 13.90 7.56
CA CYS A 148 4.61 14.98 6.57
C CYS A 148 5.08 16.33 7.16
N GLY A 149 5.34 16.40 8.46
CA GLY A 149 5.70 17.66 9.16
C GLY A 149 4.54 18.62 9.39
N ILE A 150 3.29 18.14 9.40
CA ILE A 150 2.04 18.89 9.63
C ILE A 150 1.16 18.20 10.69
N ASP A 151 0.13 18.89 11.19
CA ASP A 151 -0.71 18.40 12.29
C ASP A 151 -1.58 17.19 11.89
N GLY A 152 -1.93 17.05 10.63
CA GLY A 152 -2.75 15.95 10.12
C GLY A 152 -3.05 16.07 8.65
N VAL A 153 -3.38 14.95 8.01
CA VAL A 153 -3.75 14.87 6.58
C VAL A 153 -5.19 14.41 6.47
N ARG A 154 -6.01 15.11 5.68
CA ARG A 154 -7.41 14.75 5.45
C ARG A 154 -7.53 13.64 4.39
N PRO A 155 -8.60 12.82 4.46
CA PRO A 155 -8.87 11.82 3.42
C PRO A 155 -8.95 12.45 2.02
N GLY A 156 -8.39 11.75 1.04
CA GLY A 156 -8.34 12.22 -0.36
C GLY A 156 -7.27 13.28 -0.64
N THR A 157 -6.48 13.68 0.39
CA THR A 157 -5.36 14.60 0.19
C THR A 157 -4.11 13.81 -0.18
N TYR A 158 -3.46 14.17 -1.27
CA TYR A 158 -2.14 13.67 -1.62
C TYR A 158 -1.09 14.16 -0.62
N CYS A 159 -0.19 13.27 -0.20
CA CYS A 159 0.90 13.59 0.71
C CYS A 159 2.08 12.63 0.49
N GLU A 160 3.24 13.02 0.99
CA GLU A 160 4.47 12.22 0.92
C GLU A 160 5.04 12.02 2.35
N PRO A 161 4.42 11.15 3.17
CA PRO A 161 4.90 10.90 4.52
C PRO A 161 6.28 10.24 4.52
N ARG A 162 7.11 10.64 5.48
CA ARG A 162 8.40 10.00 5.75
C ARG A 162 8.17 8.54 6.15
N MET A 163 8.91 7.64 5.50
CA MET A 163 8.92 6.21 5.79
C MET A 163 10.05 5.87 6.75
N THR A 164 9.71 5.54 7.98
CA THR A 164 10.69 5.11 8.99
C THR A 164 11.12 3.67 8.76
N THR A 165 10.18 2.79 8.38
CA THR A 165 10.41 1.36 8.24
C THR A 165 9.90 0.86 6.90
N VAL A 166 10.76 0.17 6.16
CA VAL A 166 10.45 -0.39 4.84
C VAL A 166 10.77 -1.89 4.83
N GLY A 167 9.77 -2.71 4.54
CA GLY A 167 9.90 -4.17 4.47
C GLY A 167 9.92 -4.70 3.04
N SER A 168 10.92 -5.53 2.72
CA SER A 168 10.99 -6.31 1.49
C SER A 168 11.07 -7.77 1.83
N GLN A 169 10.41 -8.62 1.05
CA GLN A 169 10.40 -10.06 1.26
C GLN A 169 10.78 -10.80 -0.03
N ASP A 170 11.16 -12.06 0.10
CA ASP A 170 11.75 -12.88 -0.98
C ASP A 170 10.89 -12.99 -2.23
N THR A 171 9.58 -13.03 -2.14
CA THR A 171 8.69 -13.13 -3.30
C THR A 171 8.54 -11.81 -4.07
N THR A 172 8.96 -10.69 -3.49
CA THR A 172 8.94 -9.36 -4.13
C THR A 172 10.34 -8.71 -4.19
N GLY A 173 11.29 -9.24 -3.44
CA GLY A 173 12.66 -8.73 -3.34
C GLY A 173 13.40 -8.59 -4.66
N PRO A 174 13.36 -9.58 -5.57
CA PRO A 174 13.97 -9.44 -6.90
C PRO A 174 13.41 -8.26 -7.70
N MET A 175 12.09 -8.04 -7.67
CA MET A 175 11.46 -6.89 -8.32
C MET A 175 11.85 -5.58 -7.64
N THR A 176 11.84 -5.53 -6.29
CA THR A 176 12.28 -4.36 -5.54
C THR A 176 13.76 -4.04 -5.84
N ARG A 177 14.62 -5.06 -5.94
CA ARG A 177 16.03 -4.89 -6.35
C ARG A 177 16.15 -4.24 -7.73
N ASP A 178 15.38 -4.69 -8.69
CA ASP A 178 15.43 -4.18 -10.05
C ASP A 178 14.92 -2.73 -10.12
N GLU A 179 13.84 -2.40 -9.41
CA GLU A 179 13.36 -1.02 -9.21
C GLU A 179 14.43 -0.14 -8.52
N LEU A 180 15.14 -0.65 -7.51
CA LEU A 180 16.23 0.08 -6.85
C LEU A 180 17.39 0.37 -7.80
N LYS A 181 17.68 -0.53 -8.75
CA LYS A 181 18.68 -0.28 -9.81
C LYS A 181 18.21 0.80 -10.78
N GLU A 182 16.94 0.76 -11.19
CA GLU A 182 16.35 1.79 -12.06
C GLU A 182 16.38 3.18 -11.41
N LEU A 183 16.14 3.25 -10.10
CA LEU A 183 16.26 4.49 -9.32
C LEU A 183 17.71 4.91 -9.02
N ALA A 184 18.70 4.18 -9.54
CA ALA A 184 20.12 4.39 -9.25
C ALA A 184 20.44 4.48 -7.75
N CYS A 185 19.74 3.69 -6.93
CA CYS A 185 19.86 3.70 -5.48
C CYS A 185 21.26 3.23 -5.04
N LEU A 186 22.05 4.12 -4.48
CA LEU A 186 23.37 3.82 -3.91
C LEU A 186 23.31 3.59 -2.39
N GLY A 187 22.28 4.10 -1.72
CA GLY A 187 22.04 3.95 -0.30
C GLY A 187 20.59 4.26 0.06
N PHE A 188 20.11 3.71 1.16
CA PHE A 188 18.74 3.92 1.63
C PHE A 188 18.61 5.22 2.43
N SER A 189 17.50 5.93 2.22
CA SER A 189 17.13 7.13 2.99
C SER A 189 16.08 6.81 4.07
N ALA A 190 15.37 5.70 3.99
CA ALA A 190 14.52 5.23 5.09
C ALA A 190 15.38 4.76 6.26
N ASP A 191 14.93 4.99 7.50
CA ASP A 191 15.73 4.69 8.70
C ASP A 191 16.00 3.19 8.87
N LEU A 192 15.06 2.33 8.48
CA LEU A 192 15.21 0.87 8.47
C LEU A 192 14.64 0.29 7.17
N VAL A 193 15.50 -0.37 6.39
CA VAL A 193 15.10 -1.20 5.26
C VAL A 193 15.45 -2.64 5.58
N MET A 194 14.47 -3.54 5.64
CA MET A 194 14.66 -4.95 6.00
C MET A 194 14.22 -5.86 4.88
N GLN A 195 15.10 -6.81 4.51
CA GLN A 195 14.83 -7.91 3.58
C GLN A 195 14.67 -9.21 4.35
N SER A 196 13.71 -10.04 3.95
CA SER A 196 13.52 -11.38 4.51
C SER A 196 13.36 -12.46 3.45
N PHE A 197 13.43 -13.73 3.89
CA PHE A 197 13.28 -14.92 3.05
C PHE A 197 12.27 -15.90 3.64
N CYS A 198 11.17 -15.38 4.19
CA CYS A 198 10.21 -16.17 4.95
C CYS A 198 9.28 -17.06 4.09
N HIS A 199 9.09 -16.76 2.82
CA HIS A 199 8.18 -17.50 1.94
C HIS A 199 8.87 -18.67 1.22
N THR A 200 10.18 -18.56 0.96
CA THR A 200 10.95 -19.55 0.18
C THR A 200 11.90 -20.38 1.04
N ALA A 201 11.90 -20.20 2.37
CA ALA A 201 12.85 -20.87 3.26
C ALA A 201 12.69 -22.38 3.32
N ALA A 202 11.45 -22.90 3.35
CA ALA A 202 11.19 -24.32 3.58
C ALA A 202 11.36 -25.18 2.33
N TYR A 203 10.93 -24.68 1.17
CA TYR A 203 10.94 -25.42 -0.10
C TYR A 203 11.42 -24.53 -1.24
N PRO A 204 12.71 -24.08 -1.24
CA PRO A 204 13.21 -23.17 -2.26
C PRO A 204 13.35 -23.87 -3.61
N LYS A 205 12.97 -23.17 -4.67
CA LYS A 205 13.30 -23.53 -6.06
C LYS A 205 14.73 -23.05 -6.37
N PRO A 206 15.37 -23.52 -7.46
CA PRO A 206 16.70 -23.05 -7.84
C PRO A 206 16.82 -21.51 -7.93
N VAL A 207 15.81 -20.84 -8.46
CA VAL A 207 15.77 -19.37 -8.55
C VAL A 207 15.65 -18.70 -7.17
N ASP A 208 15.00 -19.35 -6.21
CA ASP A 208 14.89 -18.84 -4.84
C ASP A 208 16.25 -18.94 -4.14
N ILE A 209 16.99 -20.04 -4.35
CA ILE A 209 18.34 -20.23 -3.81
C ILE A 209 19.28 -19.15 -4.37
N GLU A 210 19.23 -18.87 -5.67
CA GLU A 210 20.01 -17.79 -6.27
C GLU A 210 19.65 -16.43 -5.63
N THR A 211 18.38 -16.16 -5.44
CA THR A 211 17.89 -14.93 -4.78
C THR A 211 18.38 -14.84 -3.34
N GLN A 212 18.33 -15.94 -2.59
CA GLN A 212 18.80 -16.03 -1.19
C GLN A 212 20.31 -15.77 -1.06
N HIS A 213 21.09 -16.05 -2.09
CA HIS A 213 22.52 -15.77 -2.13
C HIS A 213 22.86 -14.34 -2.57
N ASN A 214 22.14 -13.78 -3.54
CA ASN A 214 22.51 -12.51 -4.18
C ASN A 214 21.82 -11.27 -3.58
N LEU A 215 20.60 -11.43 -3.06
CA LEU A 215 19.82 -10.30 -2.57
C LEU A 215 20.32 -9.74 -1.22
N PRO A 216 20.83 -10.54 -0.26
CA PRO A 216 21.34 -10.03 1.01
C PRO A 216 22.44 -8.98 0.83
N ASP A 217 23.47 -9.29 0.07
CA ASP A 217 24.59 -8.38 -0.17
C ASP A 217 24.12 -7.09 -0.88
N PHE A 218 23.19 -7.22 -1.81
CA PHE A 218 22.62 -6.08 -2.49
C PHE A 218 21.94 -5.09 -1.53
N ILE A 219 21.19 -5.60 -0.56
CA ILE A 219 20.48 -4.80 0.46
C ILE A 219 21.45 -4.24 1.49
N MET A 220 22.34 -5.08 2.04
CA MET A 220 23.28 -4.68 3.09
C MET A 220 24.29 -3.64 2.59
N ASN A 221 24.76 -3.74 1.36
CA ASN A 221 25.67 -2.77 0.75
C ASN A 221 25.04 -1.37 0.57
N ARG A 222 23.70 -1.25 0.73
CA ARG A 222 22.94 0.01 0.69
C ARG A 222 22.49 0.49 2.05
N GLY A 223 22.99 -0.14 3.13
CA GLY A 223 22.68 0.23 4.52
C GLY A 223 21.42 -0.43 5.06
N GLY A 224 20.87 -1.43 4.38
CA GLY A 224 19.73 -2.21 4.87
C GLY A 224 20.16 -3.41 5.73
N VAL A 225 19.18 -4.09 6.27
CA VAL A 225 19.32 -5.33 7.03
C VAL A 225 18.74 -6.49 6.24
N SER A 226 19.45 -7.60 6.15
CA SER A 226 18.94 -8.82 5.54
C SER A 226 18.86 -9.95 6.55
N LEU A 227 17.68 -10.54 6.69
CA LEU A 227 17.49 -11.79 7.41
C LEU A 227 17.98 -12.95 6.54
N ARG A 228 18.27 -14.08 7.15
CA ARG A 228 18.63 -15.33 6.45
C ARG A 228 17.39 -16.20 6.24
N PRO A 229 17.39 -17.09 5.27
CA PRO A 229 16.37 -18.13 5.18
C PRO A 229 16.28 -18.91 6.50
N GLY A 230 15.07 -18.97 7.09
CA GLY A 230 14.85 -19.65 8.38
C GLY A 230 14.93 -18.74 9.62
N ASP A 231 15.35 -17.48 9.52
CA ASP A 231 15.37 -16.54 10.66
C ASP A 231 13.95 -16.17 11.13
N GLY A 232 12.93 -16.47 10.35
CA GLY A 232 11.52 -16.26 10.69
C GLY A 232 10.78 -15.32 9.75
N ILE A 233 9.57 -14.97 10.16
CA ILE A 233 8.65 -14.14 9.38
C ILE A 233 9.06 -12.68 9.53
N ILE A 234 9.13 -11.93 8.40
CA ILE A 234 9.50 -10.52 8.40
C ILE A 234 8.67 -9.68 9.38
N HIS A 235 7.37 -9.95 9.48
CA HIS A 235 6.47 -9.19 10.34
C HIS A 235 6.84 -9.29 11.82
N SER A 236 7.28 -10.47 12.27
CA SER A 236 7.75 -10.66 13.64
C SER A 236 8.99 -9.84 13.95
N TRP A 237 9.92 -9.73 13.00
CA TRP A 237 11.12 -8.91 13.13
C TRP A 237 10.81 -7.41 13.05
N MET A 238 10.04 -7.00 12.04
CA MET A 238 9.69 -5.57 11.88
C MET A 238 8.91 -5.06 13.09
N ASN A 239 7.97 -5.83 13.64
CA ASN A 239 7.20 -5.43 14.81
C ASN A 239 8.05 -5.32 16.10
N ARG A 240 9.26 -5.86 16.12
CA ARG A 240 10.24 -5.63 17.20
C ARG A 240 11.05 -4.35 17.02
N MET A 241 10.98 -3.73 15.85
CA MET A 241 11.79 -2.55 15.51
C MET A 241 10.95 -1.30 15.25
N LEU A 242 9.63 -1.38 15.50
CA LEU A 242 8.75 -0.24 15.30
C LEU A 242 8.94 0.82 16.38
N LEU A 243 8.92 2.06 15.95
CA LEU A 243 8.77 3.21 16.84
C LEU A 243 7.33 3.70 16.84
N PRO A 244 6.80 4.14 17.99
CA PRO A 244 5.43 4.66 18.08
C PRO A 244 5.21 5.86 17.17
N ASP A 245 3.99 5.99 16.64
CA ASP A 245 3.55 7.12 15.80
C ASP A 245 4.38 7.31 14.53
N THR A 246 5.01 6.25 14.01
CA THR A 246 5.74 6.28 12.75
C THR A 246 4.95 5.69 11.60
N VAL A 247 5.36 6.03 10.39
CA VAL A 247 4.75 5.53 9.15
C VAL A 247 5.75 4.64 8.42
N GLY A 248 5.25 3.56 7.83
CA GLY A 248 6.08 2.67 7.05
C GLY A 248 5.34 2.00 5.91
N THR A 249 6.06 1.17 5.17
CA THR A 249 5.54 0.39 4.05
C THR A 249 6.22 -0.95 3.94
N GLY A 250 5.70 -1.80 3.08
CA GLY A 250 6.35 -3.06 2.74
C GLY A 250 5.68 -3.80 1.60
N GLY A 251 6.45 -4.70 1.04
CA GLY A 251 6.05 -5.52 -0.08
C GLY A 251 5.00 -6.59 0.22
N ASP A 252 4.59 -6.77 1.45
CA ASP A 252 3.61 -7.76 1.87
C ASP A 252 2.33 -7.10 2.38
N SER A 253 1.17 -7.69 2.08
CA SER A 253 -0.13 -7.18 2.53
C SER A 253 -0.29 -7.17 4.05
N HIS A 254 0.46 -8.05 4.76
CA HIS A 254 0.48 -8.16 6.21
C HIS A 254 1.53 -7.27 6.88
N THR A 255 2.16 -6.37 6.13
CA THR A 255 2.97 -5.29 6.74
C THR A 255 2.02 -4.33 7.45
N ARG A 256 1.77 -4.56 8.74
CA ARG A 256 0.78 -3.84 9.57
C ARG A 256 1.38 -3.44 10.90
N PHE A 257 1.47 -2.15 11.15
CA PHE A 257 2.13 -1.59 12.33
C PHE A 257 1.10 -1.15 13.38
N PRO A 258 0.94 -1.88 14.50
CA PRO A 258 -0.10 -1.59 15.48
C PRO A 258 0.09 -0.26 16.22
N ILE A 259 1.33 0.12 16.55
CA ILE A 259 1.66 1.33 17.30
C ILE A 259 2.09 2.51 16.43
N GLY A 260 2.17 2.30 15.13
CA GLY A 260 2.30 3.26 14.06
C GLY A 260 1.22 3.01 13.02
N ILE A 261 1.52 3.29 11.76
CA ILE A 261 0.69 2.91 10.62
C ILE A 261 1.55 2.53 9.44
N SER A 262 1.12 1.57 8.65
CA SER A 262 1.80 1.18 7.42
C SER A 262 0.82 1.02 6.28
N PHE A 263 1.31 1.31 5.09
CA PHE A 263 0.57 1.21 3.83
C PHE A 263 1.31 0.24 2.90
N PRO A 264 0.92 -1.05 2.87
CA PRO A 264 1.55 -2.02 1.97
C PRO A 264 1.45 -1.59 0.51
N ALA A 265 2.55 -1.70 -0.21
CA ALA A 265 2.67 -1.18 -1.56
C ALA A 265 3.29 -2.18 -2.54
N GLY A 266 3.28 -1.86 -3.83
CA GLY A 266 4.00 -2.55 -4.88
C GLY A 266 5.52 -2.44 -4.73
N SER A 267 6.27 -3.25 -5.48
CA SER A 267 7.74 -3.24 -5.44
C SER A 267 8.32 -1.87 -5.80
N GLY A 268 7.72 -1.16 -6.75
CA GLY A 268 8.13 0.17 -7.17
C GLY A 268 8.03 1.19 -6.03
N LEU A 269 6.89 1.28 -5.35
CA LEU A 269 6.73 2.19 -4.20
C LEU A 269 7.57 1.77 -3.00
N VAL A 270 7.79 0.47 -2.78
CA VAL A 270 8.70 -0.02 -1.74
C VAL A 270 10.13 0.42 -2.03
N ALA A 271 10.58 0.29 -3.29
CA ALA A 271 11.89 0.76 -3.72
C ALA A 271 12.02 2.29 -3.61
N PHE A 272 10.98 3.02 -4.02
CA PHE A 272 10.91 4.47 -3.89
C PHE A 272 11.02 4.91 -2.42
N ALA A 273 10.25 4.28 -1.54
CA ALA A 273 10.28 4.54 -0.10
C ALA A 273 11.66 4.25 0.52
N ALA A 274 12.30 3.15 0.12
CA ALA A 274 13.64 2.81 0.58
C ALA A 274 14.68 3.85 0.12
N THR A 275 14.60 4.25 -1.16
CA THR A 275 15.57 5.17 -1.78
C THR A 275 15.43 6.60 -1.28
N LEU A 276 14.22 7.14 -1.21
CA LEU A 276 13.95 8.55 -0.93
C LEU A 276 13.49 8.81 0.52
N GLY A 277 13.18 7.75 1.27
CA GLY A 277 12.68 7.87 2.63
C GLY A 277 11.27 8.44 2.76
N VAL A 278 10.54 8.57 1.66
CA VAL A 278 9.15 9.04 1.62
C VAL A 278 8.35 8.16 0.65
N MET A 279 7.02 8.13 0.80
CA MET A 279 6.16 7.40 -0.13
C MET A 279 4.95 8.25 -0.50
N PRO A 280 4.62 8.39 -1.79
CA PRO A 280 3.40 9.05 -2.21
C PRO A 280 2.17 8.28 -1.73
N LEU A 281 1.22 9.00 -1.18
CA LEU A 281 0.01 8.46 -0.58
C LEU A 281 -1.16 9.43 -0.77
N ASP A 282 -2.28 8.94 -1.28
CA ASP A 282 -3.57 9.59 -1.11
C ASP A 282 -4.14 9.12 0.23
N MET A 283 -4.30 10.04 1.19
CA MET A 283 -4.74 9.69 2.54
C MET A 283 -6.08 8.95 2.50
N PRO A 284 -6.16 7.68 2.95
CA PRO A 284 -7.42 6.95 2.95
C PRO A 284 -8.39 7.49 4.01
N GLU A 285 -9.68 7.23 3.80
CA GLU A 285 -10.69 7.36 4.86
C GLU A 285 -10.42 6.34 5.98
N SER A 286 -10.94 6.63 7.18
CA SER A 286 -10.83 5.74 8.34
C SER A 286 -12.17 5.07 8.69
N VAL A 287 -12.07 3.83 9.18
CA VAL A 287 -13.16 3.11 9.86
C VAL A 287 -12.75 2.88 11.30
N LEU A 288 -13.56 3.40 12.22
CA LEU A 288 -13.36 3.19 13.65
C LEU A 288 -13.94 1.85 14.09
N VAL A 289 -13.12 1.02 14.72
CA VAL A 289 -13.52 -0.17 15.47
C VAL A 289 -13.32 0.12 16.94
N ARG A 290 -14.42 0.16 17.69
CA ARG A 290 -14.39 0.43 19.13
C ARG A 290 -14.90 -0.77 19.91
N PHE A 291 -14.01 -1.37 20.70
CA PHE A 291 -14.38 -2.35 21.70
C PHE A 291 -14.94 -1.64 22.94
N LYS A 292 -15.94 -2.24 23.59
CA LYS A 292 -16.58 -1.71 24.79
C LYS A 292 -16.75 -2.81 25.81
N GLY A 293 -16.52 -2.50 27.07
CA GLY A 293 -16.57 -3.45 28.17
C GLY A 293 -15.25 -4.19 28.35
N GLU A 294 -15.30 -5.29 29.07
CA GLU A 294 -14.14 -6.11 29.39
C GLU A 294 -14.20 -7.46 28.67
N MET A 295 -13.03 -8.01 28.38
CA MET A 295 -12.91 -9.32 27.75
C MET A 295 -13.36 -10.39 28.75
N GLN A 296 -14.36 -11.18 28.36
CA GLN A 296 -14.93 -12.22 29.25
C GLN A 296 -13.95 -13.41 29.36
N PRO A 297 -13.99 -14.14 30.48
CA PRO A 297 -13.22 -15.38 30.64
C PRO A 297 -13.50 -16.36 29.49
N GLY A 298 -12.43 -16.94 28.93
CA GLY A 298 -12.51 -17.87 27.80
C GLY A 298 -12.48 -17.22 26.42
N ILE A 299 -12.62 -15.89 26.32
CA ILE A 299 -12.43 -15.15 25.09
C ILE A 299 -10.94 -14.93 24.85
N THR A 300 -10.49 -15.26 23.66
CA THR A 300 -9.10 -15.11 23.23
C THR A 300 -8.93 -13.91 22.29
N LEU A 301 -7.70 -13.54 22.02
CA LEU A 301 -7.39 -12.50 21.03
C LEU A 301 -7.93 -12.86 19.63
N ARG A 302 -7.89 -14.15 19.26
CA ARG A 302 -8.44 -14.64 18.00
C ARG A 302 -9.93 -14.40 17.87
N ASP A 303 -10.67 -14.47 18.97
CA ASP A 303 -12.10 -14.16 18.98
C ASP A 303 -12.33 -12.67 18.71
N LEU A 304 -11.50 -11.77 19.27
CA LEU A 304 -11.56 -10.34 18.99
C LEU A 304 -11.25 -10.04 17.50
N VAL A 305 -10.25 -10.72 16.93
CA VAL A 305 -9.94 -10.63 15.50
C VAL A 305 -11.15 -10.97 14.64
N ASN A 306 -11.85 -12.06 14.97
CA ASN A 306 -13.02 -12.52 14.23
C ASN A 306 -14.30 -11.72 14.53
N ALA A 307 -14.41 -11.11 15.70
CA ALA A 307 -15.55 -10.27 16.09
C ALA A 307 -15.68 -9.03 15.18
N ILE A 308 -14.59 -8.48 14.69
CA ILE A 308 -14.61 -7.29 13.83
C ILE A 308 -15.38 -7.53 12.53
N PRO A 309 -15.02 -8.51 11.66
CA PRO A 309 -15.78 -8.79 10.45
C PRO A 309 -17.19 -9.32 10.78
N TYR A 310 -17.36 -10.11 11.83
CA TYR A 310 -18.66 -10.61 12.25
C TYR A 310 -19.62 -9.46 12.58
N ALA A 311 -19.19 -8.50 13.38
CA ALA A 311 -20.00 -7.32 13.69
C ALA A 311 -20.33 -6.48 12.44
N ALA A 312 -19.42 -6.40 11.48
CA ALA A 312 -19.68 -5.72 10.21
C ALA A 312 -20.73 -6.47 9.36
N ILE A 313 -20.69 -7.82 9.35
CA ILE A 313 -21.69 -8.65 8.67
C ILE A 313 -23.07 -8.44 9.33
N GLN A 314 -23.16 -8.51 10.65
CA GLN A 314 -24.40 -8.29 11.39
C GLN A 314 -25.03 -6.91 11.12
N LYS A 315 -24.22 -5.92 10.79
CA LYS A 315 -24.68 -4.56 10.46
C LYS A 315 -24.92 -4.34 8.96
N GLY A 316 -24.76 -5.37 8.12
CA GLY A 316 -24.90 -5.26 6.67
C GLY A 316 -23.81 -4.40 5.99
N LEU A 317 -22.66 -4.20 6.66
CA LEU A 317 -21.52 -3.43 6.19
C LEU A 317 -20.45 -4.29 5.46
N LEU A 318 -20.54 -5.60 5.64
CA LEU A 318 -19.70 -6.60 4.99
C LEU A 318 -20.59 -7.75 4.52
N THR A 319 -20.47 -8.15 3.26
CA THR A 319 -21.18 -9.30 2.69
C THR A 319 -20.22 -10.46 2.46
N VAL A 320 -20.69 -11.68 2.68
CA VAL A 320 -19.96 -12.91 2.36
C VAL A 320 -20.21 -13.30 0.91
N GLU A 321 -21.40 -13.03 0.40
CA GLU A 321 -21.81 -13.32 -0.97
C GLU A 321 -21.02 -12.49 -1.99
N LYS A 322 -20.86 -13.05 -3.20
CA LYS A 322 -20.11 -12.37 -4.27
C LYS A 322 -20.92 -11.28 -4.95
N GLU A 323 -22.22 -11.50 -5.09
CA GLU A 323 -23.15 -10.57 -5.72
C GLU A 323 -23.52 -9.43 -4.76
N GLY A 324 -23.57 -8.19 -5.23
CA GLY A 324 -23.82 -7.02 -4.38
C GLY A 324 -22.79 -6.78 -3.28
N LYS A 325 -21.54 -7.14 -3.50
CA LYS A 325 -20.46 -7.18 -2.49
C LYS A 325 -20.25 -5.83 -1.80
N LYS A 326 -20.43 -5.82 -0.48
CA LYS A 326 -20.09 -4.70 0.40
C LYS A 326 -18.87 -5.05 1.25
N ASN A 327 -17.97 -4.11 1.44
CA ASN A 327 -16.85 -4.23 2.37
C ASN A 327 -16.47 -2.84 2.88
N ILE A 328 -16.93 -2.51 4.08
CA ILE A 328 -16.67 -1.22 4.74
C ILE A 328 -15.17 -0.94 4.94
N PHE A 329 -14.35 -1.98 5.04
CA PHE A 329 -12.92 -1.87 5.32
C PHE A 329 -12.07 -1.64 4.07
N SER A 330 -12.62 -1.98 2.88
CA SER A 330 -11.85 -1.96 1.64
C SER A 330 -11.32 -0.56 1.31
N GLY A 331 -9.99 -0.45 1.18
CA GLY A 331 -9.32 0.80 0.86
C GLY A 331 -9.29 1.84 1.99
N LYS A 332 -9.70 1.49 3.21
CA LYS A 332 -9.75 2.40 4.36
C LYS A 332 -8.73 2.05 5.43
N CYS A 333 -8.33 3.02 6.24
CA CYS A 333 -7.56 2.79 7.45
C CYS A 333 -8.45 2.24 8.55
N LEU A 334 -8.04 1.14 9.17
CA LEU A 334 -8.72 0.59 10.34
C LEU A 334 -8.11 1.18 11.61
N GLU A 335 -8.90 1.92 12.38
CA GLU A 335 -8.46 2.49 13.66
C GLU A 335 -9.17 1.76 14.78
N ILE A 336 -8.41 1.01 15.59
CA ILE A 336 -8.93 0.14 16.67
C ILE A 336 -8.69 0.82 18.01
N GLU A 337 -9.72 0.90 18.84
CA GLU A 337 -9.64 1.42 20.21
C GLU A 337 -10.52 0.66 21.20
N GLY A 338 -10.35 0.93 22.48
CA GLY A 338 -11.11 0.31 23.56
C GLY A 338 -10.39 -0.87 24.23
N LEU A 339 -9.12 -1.08 23.90
CA LEU A 339 -8.25 -2.12 24.46
C LEU A 339 -6.92 -1.49 24.94
N PRO A 340 -6.96 -0.50 25.86
CA PRO A 340 -5.82 0.36 26.16
C PRO A 340 -4.60 -0.38 26.71
N ASP A 341 -4.81 -1.44 27.46
CA ASP A 341 -3.78 -2.19 28.20
C ASP A 341 -3.33 -3.46 27.47
N MET A 342 -3.77 -3.62 26.20
CA MET A 342 -3.34 -4.74 25.36
C MET A 342 -1.84 -4.63 25.10
N LYS A 343 -1.12 -5.76 25.15
CA LYS A 343 0.29 -5.80 24.77
C LYS A 343 0.48 -5.49 23.29
N VAL A 344 1.61 -4.87 22.94
CA VAL A 344 1.90 -4.51 21.54
C VAL A 344 1.92 -5.75 20.65
N GLU A 345 2.45 -6.86 21.13
CA GLU A 345 2.46 -8.15 20.41
C GLU A 345 1.04 -8.69 20.13
N GLN A 346 0.11 -8.46 21.04
CA GLN A 346 -1.31 -8.79 20.85
C GLN A 346 -1.99 -7.83 19.86
N ALA A 347 -1.68 -6.53 19.98
CA ALA A 347 -2.17 -5.52 19.04
C ALA A 347 -1.70 -5.79 17.61
N PHE A 348 -0.50 -6.37 17.44
CA PHE A 348 -0.01 -6.81 16.15
C PHE A 348 -0.96 -7.80 15.46
N GLU A 349 -1.48 -8.81 16.17
CA GLU A 349 -2.41 -9.78 15.59
C GLU A 349 -3.71 -9.11 15.10
N LEU A 350 -4.23 -8.13 15.85
CA LEU A 350 -5.38 -7.34 15.40
C LEU A 350 -5.09 -6.51 14.14
N SER A 351 -3.92 -5.88 14.10
CA SER A 351 -3.53 -5.05 12.95
C SER A 351 -3.24 -5.91 11.73
N ASP A 352 -2.55 -7.03 11.90
CA ASP A 352 -2.20 -7.99 10.84
C ASP A 352 -3.45 -8.52 10.12
N ALA A 353 -4.44 -8.95 10.88
CA ALA A 353 -5.70 -9.46 10.34
C ALA A 353 -6.48 -8.43 9.48
N SER A 354 -6.17 -7.14 9.57
CA SER A 354 -6.77 -6.11 8.70
C SER A 354 -6.45 -6.31 7.22
N ALA A 355 -5.35 -7.01 6.91
CA ALA A 355 -4.96 -7.36 5.56
C ALA A 355 -6.01 -8.24 4.87
N GLU A 356 -6.61 -9.17 5.60
CA GLU A 356 -7.63 -10.08 5.07
C GLU A 356 -8.97 -9.38 4.79
N ARG A 357 -9.14 -8.17 5.30
CA ARG A 357 -10.31 -7.32 5.08
C ARG A 357 -10.11 -6.28 3.98
N SER A 358 -8.98 -6.33 3.28
CA SER A 358 -8.59 -5.34 2.24
C SER A 358 -8.46 -3.90 2.76
N ALA A 359 -8.19 -3.71 4.04
CA ALA A 359 -7.89 -2.39 4.58
C ALA A 359 -6.57 -1.84 3.98
N SER A 360 -6.47 -0.52 3.80
CA SER A 360 -5.25 0.14 3.33
C SER A 360 -4.17 0.22 4.40
N GLY A 361 -4.57 0.39 5.66
CA GLY A 361 -3.71 0.45 6.82
C GLY A 361 -4.47 0.07 8.08
N CYS A 362 -3.74 -0.09 9.18
CA CYS A 362 -4.37 -0.32 10.50
C CYS A 362 -3.49 0.27 11.59
N THR A 363 -4.11 0.83 12.61
CA THR A 363 -3.45 1.25 13.84
C THR A 363 -4.31 0.92 15.05
N VAL A 364 -3.69 0.68 16.21
CA VAL A 364 -4.37 0.31 17.44
C VAL A 364 -4.00 1.33 18.52
N ARG A 365 -5.02 1.94 19.12
CA ARG A 365 -4.83 2.90 20.21
C ARG A 365 -4.56 2.18 21.52
N LEU A 366 -3.35 2.26 22.02
CA LEU A 366 -2.90 1.71 23.29
C LEU A 366 -2.60 2.83 24.28
N SER A 367 -2.55 2.48 25.58
CA SER A 367 -1.98 3.34 26.62
C SER A 367 -0.44 3.39 26.51
N LYS A 368 0.14 4.24 27.33
CA LYS A 368 1.59 4.47 27.33
C LYS A 368 2.37 3.28 27.88
N GLU A 369 1.82 2.59 28.87
CA GLU A 369 2.47 1.53 29.64
C GLU A 369 2.82 0.31 28.77
N PRO A 370 1.93 -0.28 27.98
CA PRO A 370 2.27 -1.38 27.07
C PRO A 370 3.33 -0.99 26.03
N ILE A 371 3.32 0.27 25.57
CA ILE A 371 4.30 0.75 24.60
C ILE A 371 5.69 0.87 25.26
N ILE A 372 5.77 1.37 26.49
CA ILE A 372 7.03 1.42 27.26
C ILE A 372 7.55 0.02 27.55
N GLU A 373 6.69 -0.92 27.97
CA GLU A 373 7.05 -2.33 28.19
C GLU A 373 7.68 -2.92 26.90
N TYR A 374 7.01 -2.72 25.79
CA TYR A 374 7.50 -3.18 24.48
C TYR A 374 8.86 -2.58 24.13
N LEU A 375 9.04 -1.26 24.23
CA LEU A 375 10.30 -0.60 23.91
C LEU A 375 11.43 -1.08 24.81
N ASN A 376 11.19 -1.21 26.13
CA ASN A 376 12.18 -1.73 27.06
C ASN A 376 12.56 -3.17 26.76
N SER A 377 11.59 -4.02 26.40
CA SER A 377 11.85 -5.40 25.98
C SER A 377 12.75 -5.47 24.74
N ASN A 378 12.55 -4.57 23.77
CA ASN A 378 13.36 -4.52 22.55
C ASN A 378 14.78 -4.00 22.77
N ILE A 379 14.98 -3.09 23.72
CA ILE A 379 16.32 -2.58 24.07
C ILE A 379 17.18 -3.68 24.73
N VAL A 380 16.54 -4.59 25.46
CA VAL A 380 17.24 -5.70 26.14
C VAL A 380 17.64 -6.83 25.19
N MET A 381 16.94 -7.00 24.07
CA MET A 381 17.27 -7.98 23.05
C MET A 381 18.45 -7.54 22.19
#